data_40caaec0eafa2c073c585410be317b70
#
_entry.id   40caaec0eafa2c073c585410be317b70
#
_cell.length_a   1.000
_cell.length_b   1.000
_cell.length_c   1.000
_cell.angle_alpha   90.00
_cell.angle_beta   90.00
_cell.angle_gamma   90.00
#
_symmetry.space_group_name_H-M   'P 1'
#
loop_
_entity.id
_entity.type
_entity.pdbx_description
1 polymer ?
#
loop_
_entity_poly.entity_id
_entity_poly.type
_entity_poly.pdbx_seq_one_letter_code
_entity_poly.pdbx_strand_id
1 'polypeptide(L)'
;GVIRHLLEMYPKRKFLLVGDSGERDPKIYARLARQFPDQVLGILIRLLEGSDEGPLRERFEEHTNVWSKFRLFSTATELESHWTQLLG
;
A
#
# COMPACT_ATOMS: atom_id res chain seq x y z
N GLY A 1 -10.54 2.94 -12.02
CA GLY A 1 -9.46 3.91 -11.97
C GLY A 1 -8.24 3.47 -12.76
N VAL A 2 -7.27 4.35 -12.85
CA VAL A 2 -6.05 4.11 -13.64
C VAL A 2 -5.26 2.91 -13.12
N ILE A 3 -5.11 2.79 -11.81
CA ILE A 3 -4.33 1.71 -11.20
C ILE A 3 -4.97 0.35 -11.49
N ARG A 4 -6.28 0.25 -11.31
CA ARG A 4 -7.01 -0.98 -11.61
C ARG A 4 -6.81 -1.39 -13.07
N HIS A 5 -6.90 -0.43 -13.97
CA HIS A 5 -6.72 -0.65 -15.40
C HIS A 5 -5.32 -1.22 -15.69
N LEU A 6 -4.29 -0.67 -15.06
CA LEU A 6 -2.92 -1.17 -15.20
C LEU A 6 -2.78 -2.61 -14.71
N LEU A 7 -3.40 -2.93 -13.57
CA LEU A 7 -3.37 -4.28 -13.02
C LEU A 7 -4.05 -5.28 -13.97
N GLU A 8 -5.17 -4.88 -14.57
CA GLU A 8 -5.90 -5.73 -15.52
C GLU A 8 -5.16 -5.89 -16.84
N MET A 9 -4.53 -4.81 -17.34
CA MET A 9 -3.78 -4.84 -18.59
C MET A 9 -2.49 -5.65 -18.50
N TYR A 10 -1.86 -5.67 -17.33
CA TYR A 10 -0.58 -6.35 -17.14
C TYR A 10 -0.69 -7.41 -16.03
N PRO A 11 -1.46 -8.49 -16.26
CA PRO A 11 -1.76 -9.46 -15.22
C PRO A 11 -0.55 -10.22 -14.67
N LYS A 12 0.55 -10.23 -15.41
CA LYS A 12 1.79 -10.88 -14.98
C LYS A 12 2.77 -9.94 -14.28
N ARG A 13 2.47 -8.65 -14.27
CA ARG A 13 3.34 -7.66 -13.62
C ARG A 13 2.95 -7.47 -12.17
N LYS A 14 3.96 -7.18 -11.37
CA LYS A 14 3.78 -6.92 -9.94
C LYS A 14 4.00 -5.44 -9.65
N PHE A 15 3.29 -4.94 -8.66
CA PHE A 15 3.25 -3.50 -8.35
C PHE A 15 3.44 -3.24 -6.86
N LEU A 16 4.10 -2.13 -6.56
CA LEU A 16 4.09 -1.52 -5.24
C LEU A 16 3.23 -0.26 -5.35
N LEU A 17 2.26 -0.13 -4.45
CA LEU A 17 1.37 1.03 -4.44
C LEU A 17 1.85 2.02 -3.39
N VAL A 18 2.09 3.26 -3.80
CA VAL A 18 2.61 4.31 -2.92
C VAL A 18 1.62 5.47 -2.88
N GLY A 19 1.23 5.89 -1.70
CA GLY A 19 0.29 6.99 -1.52
C GLY A 19 0.46 7.71 -0.20
N ASP A 20 -0.47 8.62 0.11
CA ASP A 20 -0.45 9.45 1.30
C ASP A 20 -1.55 9.07 2.28
N SER A 21 -1.28 9.30 3.58
CA SER A 21 -2.27 9.10 4.63
C SER A 21 -3.40 10.14 4.59
N GLY A 22 -3.17 11.30 3.97
CA GLY A 22 -4.15 12.38 3.86
C GLY A 22 -5.17 12.20 2.76
N GLU A 23 -4.99 11.21 1.90
CA GLU A 23 -5.85 10.93 0.76
C GLU A 23 -6.70 9.69 1.00
N ARG A 24 -7.52 9.31 0.01
CA ARG A 24 -8.29 8.08 0.04
C ARG A 24 -7.44 6.87 -0.37
N ASP A 25 -6.19 7.11 -0.68
CA ASP A 25 -5.28 6.10 -1.22
C ASP A 25 -5.19 4.83 -0.38
N PRO A 26 -5.04 4.90 0.96
CA PRO A 26 -4.93 3.67 1.75
C PRO A 26 -6.10 2.71 1.57
N LYS A 27 -7.33 3.25 1.56
CA LYS A 27 -8.54 2.43 1.40
C LYS A 27 -8.64 1.83 0.00
N ILE A 28 -8.34 2.65 -1.02
CA ILE A 28 -8.37 2.23 -2.42
C ILE A 28 -7.32 1.15 -2.64
N TYR A 29 -6.12 1.34 -2.12
CA TYR A 29 -5.02 0.40 -2.27
C TYR A 29 -5.29 -0.92 -1.57
N ALA A 30 -5.88 -0.88 -0.38
CA ALA A 30 -6.27 -2.10 0.33
C ALA A 30 -7.27 -2.92 -0.48
N ARG A 31 -8.24 -2.25 -1.09
CA ARG A 31 -9.22 -2.90 -1.95
C ARG A 31 -8.57 -3.56 -3.16
N LEU A 32 -7.65 -2.84 -3.81
CA LEU A 32 -6.92 -3.37 -4.96
C LEU A 32 -6.04 -4.56 -4.58
N ALA A 33 -5.39 -4.51 -3.43
CA ALA A 33 -4.56 -5.61 -2.95
C ALA A 33 -5.39 -6.87 -2.67
N ARG A 34 -6.64 -6.70 -2.23
CA ARG A 34 -7.55 -7.82 -2.02
C ARG A 34 -8.03 -8.42 -3.34
N GLN A 35 -8.24 -7.58 -4.36
CA GLN A 35 -8.70 -8.03 -5.67
C GLN A 35 -7.56 -8.62 -6.50
N PHE A 36 -6.36 -8.12 -6.33
CA PHE A 36 -5.18 -8.52 -7.10
C PHE A 36 -4.03 -8.94 -6.17
N PRO A 37 -4.23 -9.98 -5.34
CA PRO A 37 -3.26 -10.32 -4.30
C PRO A 37 -1.89 -10.76 -4.83
N ASP A 38 -1.85 -11.34 -6.01
CA ASP A 38 -0.60 -11.80 -6.61
C ASP A 38 0.18 -10.68 -7.28
N GLN A 39 -0.50 -9.60 -7.65
CA GLN A 39 0.12 -8.49 -8.36
C GLN A 39 0.56 -7.36 -7.42
N VAL A 40 -0.18 -7.11 -6.35
CA VAL A 40 0.17 -6.06 -5.39
C VAL A 40 1.11 -6.64 -4.34
N LEU A 41 2.40 -6.33 -4.46
CA LEU A 41 3.43 -6.80 -3.54
C LEU A 41 3.40 -6.06 -2.22
N GLY A 42 3.05 -4.80 -2.24
CA GLY A 42 3.00 -3.99 -1.03
C GLY A 42 2.28 -2.68 -1.22
N ILE A 43 1.90 -2.11 -0.09
CA ILE A 43 1.25 -0.79 -0.02
C ILE A 43 2.10 0.06 0.91
N LEU A 44 2.67 1.13 0.36
CA LEU A 44 3.56 2.03 1.07
C LEU A 44 2.84 3.37 1.23
N ILE A 45 2.51 3.73 2.47
CA ILE A 45 1.76 4.94 2.76
C ILE A 45 2.65 5.92 3.50
N ARG A 46 2.79 7.10 2.94
CA ARG A 46 3.51 8.20 3.57
C ARG A 46 2.65 8.81 4.66
N LEU A 47 3.20 8.81 5.86
CA LEU A 47 2.54 9.41 7.01
C LEU A 47 2.81 10.90 6.99
N LEU A 48 1.76 11.70 6.76
CA LEU A 48 1.87 13.15 6.72
C LEU A 48 2.06 13.72 8.12
N GLU A 49 2.72 14.88 8.22
CA GLU A 49 2.91 15.57 9.46
C GLU A 49 1.56 15.84 10.15
N GLY A 50 1.46 15.50 11.41
CA GLY A 50 0.22 15.64 12.17
C GLY A 50 -0.75 14.48 12.01
N SER A 51 -0.46 13.50 11.15
CA SER A 51 -1.28 12.30 11.00
C SER A 51 -1.02 11.32 12.13
N ASP A 52 -2.08 10.63 12.55
CA ASP A 52 -2.01 9.60 13.58
C ASP A 52 -1.97 8.22 12.93
N GLU A 53 -0.97 7.43 13.31
CA GLU A 53 -0.81 6.06 12.83
C GLU A 53 -1.91 5.12 13.33
N GLY A 54 -2.42 5.34 14.54
CA GLY A 54 -3.41 4.48 15.17
C GLY A 54 -4.66 4.25 14.35
N PRO A 55 -5.37 5.31 13.90
CA PRO A 55 -6.56 5.16 13.07
C PRO A 55 -6.30 4.44 11.75
N LEU A 56 -5.12 4.63 11.16
CA LEU A 56 -4.75 3.93 9.93
C LEU A 56 -4.60 2.44 10.19
N ARG A 57 -3.94 2.08 11.28
CA ARG A 57 -3.77 0.68 11.66
C ARG A 57 -5.11 -0.01 11.87
N GLU A 58 -6.04 0.64 12.57
CA GLU A 58 -7.37 0.09 12.81
C GLU A 58 -8.11 -0.19 11.50
N ARG A 59 -8.03 0.75 10.55
CA ARG A 59 -8.67 0.57 9.25
C ARG A 59 -8.12 -0.63 8.48
N PHE A 60 -6.82 -0.86 8.59
CA PHE A 60 -6.17 -1.94 7.86
C PHE A 60 -6.27 -3.28 8.56
N GLU A 61 -6.42 -3.31 9.86
CA GLU A 61 -6.65 -4.55 10.61
C GLU A 61 -7.96 -5.24 10.20
N GLU A 62 -8.92 -4.46 9.72
CA GLU A 62 -10.16 -4.99 9.16
C GLU A 62 -9.91 -5.78 7.86
N HIS A 63 -8.77 -5.56 7.24
CA HIS A 63 -8.37 -6.21 5.99
C HIS A 63 -7.15 -7.09 6.23
N THR A 64 -7.31 -8.11 7.05
CA THR A 64 -6.21 -8.98 7.50
C THR A 64 -5.36 -9.55 6.37
N ASN A 65 -5.97 -9.81 5.22
CA ASN A 65 -5.27 -10.40 4.07
C ASN A 65 -4.22 -9.48 3.44
N VAL A 66 -4.35 -8.17 3.65
CA VAL A 66 -3.42 -7.20 3.06
C VAL A 66 -2.52 -6.54 4.09
N TRP A 67 -2.76 -6.79 5.37
CA TRP A 67 -1.99 -6.15 6.45
C TRP A 67 -0.49 -6.43 6.34
N SER A 68 -0.12 -7.65 5.99
CA SER A 68 1.29 -8.04 5.85
C SER A 68 2.03 -7.28 4.76
N LYS A 69 1.29 -6.71 3.81
CA LYS A 69 1.85 -5.95 2.68
C LYS A 69 1.93 -4.46 2.97
N PHE A 70 1.33 -4.02 4.07
CA PHE A 70 1.20 -2.61 4.39
C PHE A 70 2.39 -2.09 5.18
N ARG A 71 2.94 -0.94 4.77
CA ARG A 71 4.06 -0.28 5.46
C ARG A 71 3.82 1.22 5.51
N LEU A 72 4.15 1.83 6.65
CA LEU A 72 4.12 3.27 6.82
C LEU A 72 5.55 3.82 6.75
N PHE A 73 5.71 4.98 6.16
CA PHE A 73 6.99 5.65 6.11
C PHE A 73 6.82 7.16 6.26
N SER A 74 7.84 7.83 6.77
CA SER A 74 7.88 9.29 6.89
C SER A 74 9.06 9.88 6.12
N THR A 75 10.10 9.09 5.88
CA THR A 75 11.31 9.53 5.21
C THR A 75 11.61 8.67 4.00
N ALA A 76 12.43 9.21 3.09
CA ALA A 76 12.87 8.47 1.91
C ALA A 76 13.68 7.22 2.28
N THR A 77 14.46 7.31 3.35
CA THR A 77 15.26 6.17 3.83
C THR A 77 14.36 5.02 4.29
N GLU A 78 13.29 5.32 5.01
CA GLU A 78 12.33 4.31 5.43
C GLU A 78 11.63 3.67 4.22
N LEU A 79 11.25 4.48 3.24
CA LEU A 79 10.63 4.01 2.02
C LEU A 79 11.54 3.02 1.30
N GLU A 80 12.80 3.36 1.16
CA GLU A 80 13.77 2.50 0.49
C GLU A 80 13.97 1.17 1.22
N SER A 81 14.01 1.21 2.55
CA SER A 81 14.12 0.02 3.38
C SER A 81 12.93 -0.92 3.18
N HIS A 82 11.71 -0.39 3.21
CA HIS A 82 10.50 -1.19 2.99
C HIS A 82 10.44 -1.76 1.58
N TRP A 83 10.80 -0.95 0.60
CA TRP A 83 10.86 -1.37 -0.79
C TRP A 83 11.78 -2.56 -0.96
N THR A 84 13.00 -2.47 -0.41
CA THR A 84 13.98 -3.52 -0.50
C THR A 84 13.47 -4.82 0.12
N GLN A 85 12.82 -4.74 1.27
CA GLN A 85 12.25 -5.90 1.94
C GLN A 85 11.12 -6.56 1.12
N LEU A 86 10.27 -5.74 0.52
CA LEU A 86 9.13 -6.25 -0.25
C LEU A 86 9.54 -6.85 -1.59
N LEU A 87 10.59 -6.32 -2.20
CA LEU A 87 11.10 -6.82 -3.48
C LEU A 87 12.09 -7.97 -3.32
N GLY A 88 12.74 -7.99 -2.18
CA GLY A 88 13.79 -8.96 -1.87
C GLY A 88 13.33 -10.32 -1.60
#